data_1447541c6829bcd8a96aa1ff2e2f7184
#
_entry.id   1447541c6829bcd8a96aa1ff2e2f7184
#
_cell.length_a   1.000
_cell.length_b   1.000
_cell.length_c   1.000
_cell.angle_alpha   90.00
_cell.angle_beta   90.00
_cell.angle_gamma   90.00
#
_symmetry.space_group_name_H-M   'P 1'
#
loop_
_entity.id
_entity.type
_entity.pdbx_description
1 polymer ?
#
loop_
_entity_poly.entity_id
_entity_poly.type
_entity_poly.pdbx_seq_one_letter_code
_entity_poly.pdbx_strand_id
1 'polypeptide(L)'
;MSALRRAWEREHGRGSVVGLAPSAVAAQVLADDLSIQTENTAKWLDTHDRTGETFRKRQLVIVDEASLAGTLSLDRITTLAAEAGAKVLLVGDHAQLQSVTAGGAFSFLVRDRDDAPELVDVHRFVNVWEKTASLALRYGRTDAV
;
A
#
# COMPACT_ATOMS: atom_id res chain seq x y z
N MET A 1 -6.34 -4.24 -8.33
CA MET A 1 -6.93 -3.18 -7.48
C MET A 1 -8.03 -2.38 -8.14
N SER A 2 -8.08 -2.30 -9.47
CA SER A 2 -9.18 -1.57 -10.17
C SER A 2 -10.56 -2.15 -9.87
N ALA A 3 -10.67 -3.48 -9.75
CA ALA A 3 -11.93 -4.13 -9.38
C ALA A 3 -12.36 -3.76 -7.97
N LEU A 4 -11.43 -3.71 -7.03
CA LEU A 4 -11.70 -3.31 -5.64
C LEU A 4 -12.16 -1.85 -5.59
N ARG A 5 -11.49 -0.95 -6.31
CA ARG A 5 -11.90 0.45 -6.39
C ARG A 5 -13.33 0.57 -6.91
N ARG A 6 -13.64 -0.10 -8.02
CA ARG A 6 -14.98 -0.06 -8.61
C ARG A 6 -16.05 -0.59 -7.66
N ALA A 7 -15.76 -1.70 -6.99
CA ALA A 7 -16.69 -2.29 -6.02
C ALA A 7 -16.93 -1.33 -4.83
N TRP A 8 -15.87 -0.73 -4.32
CA TRP A 8 -15.97 0.21 -3.20
C TRP A 8 -16.77 1.46 -3.58
N GLU A 9 -16.45 2.06 -4.73
CA GLU A 9 -17.16 3.25 -5.20
C GLU A 9 -18.62 2.99 -5.55
N ARG A 10 -18.95 1.78 -5.99
CA ARG A 10 -20.34 1.39 -6.25
C ARG A 10 -21.16 1.43 -4.95
N GLU A 11 -20.56 1.06 -3.85
CA GLU A 11 -21.24 0.97 -2.55
C GLU A 11 -21.21 2.30 -1.79
N HIS A 12 -20.11 3.05 -1.92
CA HIS A 12 -19.86 4.24 -1.10
C HIS A 12 -19.78 5.55 -1.90
N GLY A 13 -19.89 5.49 -3.21
CA GLY A 13 -19.89 6.66 -4.08
C GLY A 13 -18.53 6.99 -4.69
N ARG A 14 -18.55 7.83 -5.72
CA ARG A 14 -17.35 8.30 -6.40
C ARG A 14 -16.45 9.09 -5.45
N GLY A 15 -15.13 8.92 -5.60
CA GLY A 15 -14.16 9.63 -4.77
C GLY A 15 -14.00 9.04 -3.37
N SER A 16 -14.62 7.90 -3.09
CA SER A 16 -14.47 7.23 -1.79
C SER A 16 -13.20 6.39 -1.69
N VAL A 17 -12.39 6.34 -2.75
CA VAL A 17 -11.09 5.65 -2.73
C VAL A 17 -10.00 6.69 -2.97
N VAL A 18 -9.02 6.74 -2.06
CA VAL A 18 -7.85 7.59 -2.19
C VAL A 18 -6.59 6.76 -2.01
N GLY A 19 -5.47 7.25 -2.53
CA GLY A 19 -4.19 6.56 -2.46
C GLY A 19 -3.11 7.38 -1.78
N LEU A 20 -2.22 6.70 -1.11
CA LEU A 20 -0.99 7.27 -0.56
C LEU A 20 0.19 6.44 -1.04
N ALA A 21 1.27 7.10 -1.40
CA ALA A 21 2.47 6.45 -1.90
C ALA A 21 3.73 7.10 -1.32
N PRO A 22 4.90 6.43 -1.33
CA PRO A 22 6.09 6.94 -0.65
C PRO A 22 6.78 8.11 -1.35
N SER A 23 6.42 8.39 -2.60
CA SER A 23 7.00 9.50 -3.36
C SER A 23 5.97 10.13 -4.29
N ALA A 24 6.27 11.32 -4.79
CA ALA A 24 5.40 12.00 -5.76
C ALA A 24 5.28 11.20 -7.07
N VAL A 25 6.37 10.57 -7.51
CA VAL A 25 6.36 9.74 -8.73
C VAL A 25 5.49 8.51 -8.52
N ALA A 26 5.65 7.80 -7.41
CA ALA A 26 4.83 6.62 -7.09
C ALA A 26 3.36 7.01 -6.95
N ALA A 27 3.06 8.14 -6.34
CA ALA A 27 1.70 8.65 -6.22
C ALA A 27 1.08 8.91 -7.60
N GLN A 28 1.84 9.49 -8.52
CA GLN A 28 1.35 9.76 -9.88
C GLN A 28 1.06 8.44 -10.63
N VAL A 29 1.94 7.46 -10.51
CA VAL A 29 1.73 6.13 -11.12
C VAL A 29 0.46 5.49 -10.58
N LEU A 30 0.26 5.52 -9.28
CA LEU A 30 -0.93 4.97 -8.64
C LEU A 30 -2.21 5.72 -9.10
N ALA A 31 -2.14 7.04 -9.21
CA ALA A 31 -3.24 7.86 -9.70
C ALA A 31 -3.63 7.47 -11.12
N ASP A 32 -2.65 7.28 -11.99
CA ASP A 32 -2.88 6.92 -13.39
C ASP A 32 -3.44 5.50 -13.52
N ASP A 33 -2.93 4.55 -12.72
CA ASP A 33 -3.35 3.16 -12.77
C ASP A 33 -4.78 2.95 -12.27
N LEU A 34 -5.17 3.65 -11.22
CA LEU A 34 -6.46 3.45 -10.56
C LEU A 34 -7.47 4.57 -10.82
N SER A 35 -7.05 5.67 -11.45
CA SER A 35 -7.89 6.85 -11.67
C SER A 35 -8.50 7.36 -10.35
N ILE A 36 -7.67 7.46 -9.32
CA ILE A 36 -8.07 7.97 -8.00
C ILE A 36 -7.18 9.14 -7.59
N GLN A 37 -7.64 9.91 -6.61
CA GLN A 37 -6.80 10.91 -5.98
C GLN A 37 -5.70 10.23 -5.17
N THR A 38 -4.46 10.65 -5.38
CA THR A 38 -3.31 10.14 -4.64
C THR A 38 -2.43 11.29 -4.15
N GLU A 39 -1.68 11.02 -3.09
CA GLU A 39 -0.73 11.98 -2.56
C GLU A 39 0.51 11.24 -2.03
N ASN A 40 1.62 11.94 -1.99
CA ASN A 40 2.79 11.50 -1.24
C ASN A 40 2.42 11.41 0.25
N THR A 41 2.73 10.29 0.87
CA THR A 41 2.36 10.02 2.27
C THR A 41 2.86 11.11 3.23
N ALA A 42 4.13 11.51 3.11
CA ALA A 42 4.70 12.54 3.97
C ALA A 42 4.00 13.90 3.78
N LYS A 43 3.71 14.24 2.53
CA LYS A 43 3.01 15.48 2.19
C LYS A 43 1.58 15.48 2.71
N TRP A 44 0.88 14.35 2.63
CA TRP A 44 -0.47 14.23 3.18
C TRP A 44 -0.48 14.46 4.69
N LEU A 45 0.47 13.83 5.40
CA LEU A 45 0.59 14.01 6.85
C LEU A 45 0.94 15.46 7.23
N ASP A 46 1.83 16.09 6.48
CA ASP A 46 2.18 17.50 6.68
C ASP A 46 0.95 18.41 6.46
N THR A 47 0.18 18.15 5.43
CA THR A 47 -1.05 18.89 5.16
C THR A 47 -2.06 18.72 6.29
N HIS A 48 -2.22 17.48 6.79
CA HIS A 48 -3.08 17.20 7.94
C HIS A 48 -2.64 18.01 9.16
N ASP A 49 -1.34 18.04 9.46
CA ASP A 49 -0.81 18.77 10.61
C ASP A 49 -1.07 20.28 10.52
N ARG A 50 -1.02 20.85 9.30
CA ARG A 50 -1.22 22.28 9.10
C ARG A 50 -2.68 22.70 8.99
N THR A 51 -3.53 21.87 8.39
CA THR A 51 -4.91 22.27 8.05
C THR A 51 -5.98 21.52 8.81
N GLY A 52 -5.65 20.39 9.44
CA GLY A 52 -6.62 19.51 10.07
C GLY A 52 -7.41 18.63 9.09
N GLU A 53 -7.09 18.68 7.79
CA GLU A 53 -7.73 17.81 6.82
C GLU A 53 -7.47 16.34 7.17
N THR A 54 -8.51 15.50 7.09
CA THR A 54 -8.42 14.10 7.45
C THR A 54 -9.22 13.25 6.45
N PHE A 55 -9.22 11.94 6.66
CA PHE A 55 -10.03 11.04 5.85
C PHE A 55 -11.52 11.23 6.11
N ARG A 56 -12.34 10.78 5.17
CA ARG A 56 -13.79 10.84 5.30
C ARG A 56 -14.32 9.47 5.74
N LYS A 57 -15.46 9.47 6.38
CA LYS A 57 -16.17 8.24 6.76
C LYS A 57 -16.45 7.39 5.52
N ARG A 58 -16.23 6.09 5.64
CA ARG A 58 -16.41 5.11 4.57
C ARG A 58 -15.47 5.29 3.38
N GLN A 59 -14.39 6.01 3.57
CA GLN A 59 -13.34 6.13 2.58
C GLN A 59 -12.41 4.92 2.64
N LEU A 60 -11.93 4.47 1.47
CA LEU A 60 -10.89 3.45 1.39
C LEU A 60 -9.56 4.13 1.10
N VAL A 61 -8.60 3.96 1.98
CA VAL A 61 -7.26 4.53 1.85
C VAL A 61 -6.32 3.40 1.41
N ILE A 62 -5.81 3.47 0.19
CA ILE A 62 -4.83 2.51 -0.31
C ILE A 62 -3.45 3.08 -0.07
N VAL A 63 -2.67 2.42 0.78
CA VAL A 63 -1.27 2.79 1.03
C VAL A 63 -0.40 1.87 0.19
N ASP A 64 0.09 2.39 -0.95
CA ASP A 64 0.94 1.63 -1.85
C ASP A 64 2.38 1.61 -1.36
N GLU A 65 3.09 0.52 -1.67
CA GLU A 65 4.45 0.28 -1.20
C GLU A 65 4.58 0.50 0.31
N ALA A 66 3.63 -0.05 1.06
CA ALA A 66 3.54 0.13 2.51
C ALA A 66 4.80 -0.32 3.25
N SER A 67 5.56 -1.25 2.68
CA SER A 67 6.84 -1.68 3.22
C SER A 67 7.90 -0.56 3.25
N LEU A 68 7.75 0.47 2.42
CA LEU A 68 8.65 1.64 2.41
C LEU A 68 8.21 2.73 3.38
N ALA A 69 6.99 2.67 3.87
CA ALA A 69 6.51 3.63 4.86
C ALA A 69 7.13 3.35 6.23
N GLY A 70 7.52 4.40 6.93
CA GLY A 70 8.02 4.25 8.31
C GLY A 70 6.91 3.82 9.26
N THR A 71 7.30 3.18 10.36
CA THR A 71 6.36 2.69 11.38
C THR A 71 5.47 3.81 11.91
N LEU A 72 6.04 4.98 12.20
CA LEU A 72 5.27 6.13 12.71
C LEU A 72 4.26 6.64 11.69
N SER A 73 4.63 6.67 10.40
CA SER A 73 3.72 7.11 9.34
C SER A 73 2.55 6.15 9.20
N LEU A 74 2.79 4.83 9.19
CA LEU A 74 1.72 3.84 9.13
C LEU A 74 0.83 3.91 10.35
N ASP A 75 1.39 4.05 11.54
CA ASP A 75 0.62 4.20 12.77
C ASP A 75 -0.29 5.43 12.72
N ARG A 76 0.23 6.56 12.29
CA ARG A 76 -0.55 7.80 12.16
C ARG A 76 -1.69 7.64 11.16
N ILE A 77 -1.40 7.07 9.98
CA ILE A 77 -2.40 6.87 8.93
C ILE A 77 -3.51 5.95 9.41
N THR A 78 -3.16 4.81 10.01
CA THR A 78 -4.16 3.85 10.50
C THR A 78 -4.99 4.43 11.64
N THR A 79 -4.39 5.19 12.55
CA THR A 79 -5.09 5.85 13.64
C THR A 79 -6.07 6.90 13.12
N LEU A 80 -5.61 7.77 12.20
CA LEU A 80 -6.46 8.81 11.62
C LEU A 80 -7.61 8.21 10.81
N ALA A 81 -7.35 7.13 10.09
CA ALA A 81 -8.40 6.42 9.34
C ALA A 81 -9.45 5.82 10.29
N ALA A 82 -9.01 5.19 11.37
CA ALA A 82 -9.91 4.60 12.36
C ALA A 82 -10.79 5.68 13.01
N GLU A 83 -10.20 6.80 13.38
CA GLU A 83 -10.94 7.94 13.97
C GLU A 83 -11.97 8.52 13.00
N ALA A 84 -11.65 8.55 11.71
CA ALA A 84 -12.55 9.07 10.69
C ALA A 84 -13.62 8.07 10.23
N GLY A 85 -13.51 6.80 10.59
CA GLY A 85 -14.38 5.76 10.09
C GLY A 85 -14.04 5.31 8.67
N ALA A 86 -12.78 5.48 8.27
CA ALA A 86 -12.23 5.03 6.99
C ALA A 86 -11.57 3.65 7.14
N LYS A 87 -11.34 2.98 6.03
CA LYS A 87 -10.61 1.71 5.99
C LYS A 87 -9.27 1.90 5.30
N VAL A 88 -8.27 1.15 5.75
CA VAL A 88 -6.93 1.19 5.18
C VAL A 88 -6.61 -0.16 4.54
N LEU A 89 -6.12 -0.11 3.31
CA LEU A 89 -5.56 -1.26 2.61
C LEU A 89 -4.06 -1.02 2.43
N LEU A 90 -3.25 -1.82 3.10
CA LEU A 90 -1.79 -1.77 2.95
C LEU A 90 -1.38 -2.69 1.81
N VAL A 91 -0.69 -2.14 0.82
CA VAL A 91 -0.19 -2.89 -0.34
C VAL A 91 1.32 -2.78 -0.35
N GLY A 92 2.00 -3.91 -0.45
CA GLY A 92 3.45 -3.93 -0.50
C GLY A 92 3.99 -5.35 -0.48
N ASP A 93 5.30 -5.46 -0.54
CA ASP A 93 6.00 -6.74 -0.47
C ASP A 93 6.87 -6.77 0.80
N HIS A 94 6.39 -7.46 1.81
CA HIS A 94 7.07 -7.58 3.09
C HIS A 94 8.40 -8.34 2.99
N ALA A 95 8.61 -9.10 1.91
CA ALA A 95 9.83 -9.86 1.69
C ALA A 95 10.91 -9.10 0.92
N GLN A 96 10.62 -7.90 0.39
CA GLN A 96 11.62 -7.06 -0.24
C GLN A 96 12.61 -6.52 0.81
N LEU A 97 13.86 -6.39 0.40
CA LEU A 97 14.88 -5.73 1.23
C LEU A 97 14.53 -4.24 1.33
N GLN A 98 14.44 -3.75 2.55
CA GLN A 98 14.04 -2.38 2.83
C GLN A 98 15.16 -1.58 3.48
N SER A 99 15.03 -0.28 3.50
CA SER A 99 15.89 0.56 4.31
C SER A 99 15.69 0.21 5.80
N VAL A 100 16.70 0.50 6.61
CA VAL A 100 16.67 0.18 8.04
C VAL A 100 15.48 0.82 8.76
N THR A 101 15.00 1.95 8.25
CA THR A 101 13.94 2.74 8.89
C THR A 101 12.55 2.42 8.38
N ALA A 102 12.40 1.59 7.34
CA ALA A 102 11.12 1.35 6.70
C ALA A 102 10.77 -0.14 6.68
N GLY A 103 9.51 -0.45 6.53
CA GLY A 103 9.03 -1.80 6.29
C GLY A 103 8.79 -2.66 7.53
N GLY A 104 9.34 -2.28 8.69
CA GLY A 104 9.22 -3.09 9.91
C GLY A 104 7.78 -3.31 10.35
N ALA A 105 6.98 -2.25 10.39
CA ALA A 105 5.59 -2.33 10.80
C ALA A 105 4.75 -3.15 9.81
N PHE A 106 4.96 -2.96 8.50
CA PHE A 106 4.23 -3.72 7.47
C PHE A 106 4.58 -5.20 7.55
N SER A 107 5.87 -5.54 7.65
CA SER A 107 6.31 -6.93 7.78
C SER A 107 5.74 -7.60 9.03
N PHE A 108 5.72 -6.89 10.14
CA PHE A 108 5.14 -7.38 11.39
C PHE A 108 3.66 -7.68 11.24
N LEU A 109 2.89 -6.76 10.65
CA LEU A 109 1.45 -6.93 10.43
C LEU A 109 1.15 -8.11 9.51
N VAL A 110 1.94 -8.33 8.46
CA VAL A 110 1.77 -9.48 7.57
C VAL A 110 2.04 -10.79 8.30
N ARG A 111 3.08 -10.85 9.12
CA ARG A 111 3.42 -12.06 9.90
C ARG A 111 2.40 -12.38 10.96
N ASP A 112 1.79 -11.36 11.55
CA ASP A 112 0.78 -11.51 12.61
C ASP A 112 -0.59 -11.91 12.06
N ARG A 113 -0.78 -11.84 10.73
CA ARG A 113 -2.06 -12.14 10.09
C ARG A 113 -1.90 -13.26 9.07
N ASP A 114 -2.45 -14.43 9.41
CA ASP A 114 -2.44 -15.58 8.51
C ASP A 114 -3.30 -15.39 7.26
N ASP A 115 -4.26 -14.48 7.32
CA ASP A 115 -5.22 -14.20 6.26
C ASP A 115 -4.80 -13.08 5.30
N ALA A 116 -3.59 -12.54 5.45
CA ALA A 116 -3.12 -11.48 4.57
C ALA A 116 -2.96 -12.00 3.13
N PRO A 117 -3.69 -11.45 2.15
CA PRO A 117 -3.58 -11.91 0.77
C PRO A 117 -2.25 -11.52 0.15
N GLU A 118 -1.74 -12.39 -0.71
CA GLU A 118 -0.46 -12.20 -1.39
C GLU A 118 -0.64 -12.37 -2.90
N LEU A 119 -0.07 -11.43 -3.66
CA LEU A 119 0.03 -11.56 -5.11
C LEU A 119 1.30 -12.35 -5.44
N VAL A 120 1.12 -13.55 -5.99
CA VAL A 120 2.24 -14.45 -6.30
C VAL A 120 2.70 -14.34 -7.75
N ASP A 121 1.91 -13.70 -8.63
CA ASP A 121 2.28 -13.52 -10.02
C ASP A 121 3.12 -12.24 -10.22
N VAL A 122 4.27 -12.40 -10.86
CA VAL A 122 5.21 -11.29 -11.11
C VAL A 122 5.11 -10.87 -12.57
N HIS A 123 4.37 -9.79 -12.84
CA HIS A 123 4.04 -9.36 -14.20
C HIS A 123 5.17 -8.64 -14.94
N ARG A 124 6.16 -8.12 -14.23
CA ARG A 124 7.29 -7.39 -14.86
C ARG A 124 8.27 -8.28 -15.60
N PHE A 125 8.21 -9.61 -15.43
CA PHE A 125 9.08 -10.55 -16.11
C PHE A 125 8.36 -11.20 -17.28
N VAL A 126 9.04 -11.35 -18.40
CA VAL A 126 8.50 -11.93 -19.62
C VAL A 126 8.65 -13.45 -19.59
N ASN A 127 9.77 -13.96 -19.10
CA ASN A 127 10.08 -15.38 -19.09
C ASN A 127 9.63 -16.05 -17.79
N VAL A 128 9.10 -17.27 -17.91
CA VAL A 128 8.61 -18.03 -16.75
C VAL A 128 9.72 -18.31 -15.74
N TRP A 129 10.95 -18.62 -16.22
CA TRP A 129 12.07 -18.89 -15.32
C TRP A 129 12.45 -17.65 -14.49
N GLU A 130 12.34 -16.45 -15.05
CA GLU A 130 12.59 -15.21 -14.32
C GLU A 130 11.59 -15.01 -13.19
N LYS A 131 10.33 -15.31 -13.45
CA LYS A 131 9.28 -15.26 -12.40
C LYS A 131 9.59 -16.25 -11.29
N THR A 132 9.94 -17.47 -11.65
CA THR A 132 10.26 -18.53 -10.68
C THR A 132 11.48 -18.16 -9.84
N ALA A 133 12.54 -17.69 -10.48
CA ALA A 133 13.75 -17.25 -9.78
C ALA A 133 13.47 -16.10 -8.82
N SER A 134 12.71 -15.09 -9.27
CA SER A 134 12.34 -13.95 -8.44
C SER A 134 11.54 -14.37 -7.20
N LEU A 135 10.59 -15.29 -7.37
CA LEU A 135 9.80 -15.80 -6.24
C LEU A 135 10.65 -16.62 -5.29
N ALA A 136 11.56 -17.46 -5.83
CA ALA A 136 12.48 -18.25 -5.01
C ALA A 136 13.39 -17.33 -4.15
N LEU A 137 13.94 -16.28 -4.74
CA LEU A 137 14.76 -15.32 -4.01
C LEU A 137 13.97 -14.58 -2.94
N ARG A 138 12.72 -14.22 -3.24
CA ARG A 138 11.83 -13.56 -2.28
C ARG A 138 11.64 -14.39 -1.02
N TYR A 139 11.54 -15.70 -1.16
CA TYR A 139 11.33 -16.62 -0.04
C TYR A 139 12.64 -17.25 0.47
N GLY A 140 13.79 -16.77 0.00
CA GLY A 140 15.10 -17.25 0.45
C GLY A 140 15.45 -18.65 -0.05
N ARG A 141 14.80 -19.11 -1.12
CA ARG A 141 15.05 -20.43 -1.72
C ARG A 141 16.02 -20.32 -2.87
N THR A 142 17.30 -20.28 -2.54
CA THR A 142 18.36 -20.10 -3.54
C THR A 142 18.67 -21.35 -4.36
N ASP A 143 18.28 -22.51 -3.90
CA ASP A 143 18.46 -23.79 -4.59
C ASP A 143 17.56 -23.92 -5.82
N ALA A 144 16.55 -23.08 -5.96
CA ALA A 144 15.62 -23.07 -7.10
C ALA A 144 16.06 -22.13 -8.23
N VAL A 145 17.23 -21.49 -8.13
CA VAL A 145 17.74 -20.53 -9.12
C VAL A 145 18.72 -21.17 -10.07
#